data_c9b5924ae77956ed58722dd99af16072
#
_entry.id   c9b5924ae77956ed58722dd99af16072
#
_cell.length_a   1.000
_cell.length_b   1.000
_cell.length_c   1.000
_cell.angle_alpha   90.00
_cell.angle_beta   90.00
_cell.angle_gamma   90.00
#
_symmetry.space_group_name_H-M   'P 1'
#
loop_
_entity.id
_entity.type
_entity.pdbx_description
1 polymer ?
#
loop_
_entity_poly.entity_id
_entity_poly.type
_entity_poly.pdbx_seq_one_letter_code
_entity_poly.pdbx_strand_id
1 'polypeptide(L)'
;VLLPVFKAKDQLEKEGYRVRIVAVINPRRLYRPTDVSWDTVSQPDNIFMGDAEFNALFDGNVLLAVSGGPSASLEPVLLRTRAAARDTICWKRGETTASPDEIMAFNGITADNMVARVEALSGK
;
A
#
# COMPACT_ATOMS: atom_id res chain seq x y z
N VAL A 1 -0.66 -11.49 -4.33
CA VAL A 1 -0.03 -10.30 -3.70
C VAL A 1 0.26 -10.52 -2.22
N LEU A 2 -0.66 -11.14 -1.47
CA LEU A 2 -0.48 -11.31 -0.02
C LEU A 2 0.70 -12.21 0.35
N LEU A 3 0.94 -13.29 -0.39
CA LEU A 3 2.02 -14.22 -0.06
C LEU A 3 3.40 -13.54 -0.11
N PRO A 4 3.77 -12.80 -1.16
CA PRO A 4 5.02 -12.04 -1.14
C PRO A 4 5.09 -11.01 -0.01
N VAL A 5 3.97 -10.39 0.34
CA VAL A 5 3.90 -9.41 1.44
C VAL A 5 4.22 -10.08 2.77
N PHE A 6 3.67 -11.25 3.05
CA PHE A 6 3.97 -12.00 4.27
C PHE A 6 5.44 -12.42 4.34
N LYS A 7 6.01 -12.85 3.20
CA LYS A 7 7.44 -13.20 3.14
C LYS A 7 8.33 -11.99 3.42
N ALA A 8 7.98 -10.85 2.84
CA ALA A 8 8.71 -9.60 3.08
C ALA A 8 8.63 -9.18 4.56
N LYS A 9 7.44 -9.30 5.17
CA LYS A 9 7.26 -9.01 6.60
C LYS A 9 8.19 -9.88 7.46
N ASP A 10 8.22 -11.18 7.22
CA ASP A 10 9.06 -12.09 7.99
C ASP A 10 10.55 -11.71 7.88
N GLN A 11 11.01 -11.39 6.68
CA GLN A 11 12.39 -10.98 6.46
C GLN A 11 12.72 -9.66 7.17
N LEU A 12 11.84 -8.68 7.05
CA LEU A 12 12.01 -7.37 7.69
C LEU A 12 12.01 -7.47 9.21
N GLU A 13 11.16 -8.30 9.78
CA GLU A 13 11.15 -8.52 11.23
C GLU A 13 12.45 -9.16 11.72
N LYS A 14 13.04 -10.06 10.94
CA LYS A 14 14.36 -10.61 11.25
C LYS A 14 15.45 -9.55 11.22
N GLU A 15 15.28 -8.51 10.42
CA GLU A 15 16.21 -7.38 10.35
C GLU A 15 15.95 -6.31 11.43
N GLY A 16 14.96 -6.52 12.29
CA GLY A 16 14.67 -5.61 13.40
C GLY A 16 13.57 -4.59 13.14
N TYR A 17 12.90 -4.65 11.99
CA TYR A 17 11.78 -3.78 11.71
C TYR A 17 10.52 -4.25 12.42
N ARG A 18 9.67 -3.31 12.82
CA ARG A 18 8.32 -3.59 13.30
C ARG A 18 7.37 -3.38 12.12
N VAL A 19 6.70 -4.44 11.70
CA VAL A 19 5.91 -4.43 10.47
C VAL A 19 4.44 -4.69 10.78
N ARG A 20 3.57 -3.82 10.27
CA ARG A 20 2.13 -4.02 10.27
C ARG A 20 1.66 -4.16 8.84
N ILE A 21 0.89 -5.19 8.56
CA ILE A 21 0.22 -5.37 7.27
C ILE A 21 -1.22 -4.90 7.41
N VAL A 22 -1.63 -4.02 6.51
CA VAL A 22 -3.03 -3.60 6.41
C VAL A 22 -3.55 -4.10 5.06
N ALA A 23 -4.48 -5.04 5.11
CA ALA A 23 -5.14 -5.55 3.91
C ALA A 23 -6.32 -4.64 3.56
N VAL A 24 -6.21 -3.96 2.43
CA VAL A 24 -7.21 -3.00 1.98
C VAL A 24 -8.14 -3.69 0.99
N ILE A 25 -9.39 -3.91 1.39
CA ILE A 25 -10.43 -4.50 0.55
C ILE A 25 -11.17 -3.40 -0.21
N ASN A 26 -11.47 -2.29 0.48
CA ASN A 26 -12.13 -1.14 -0.12
C ASN A 26 -11.33 0.13 0.16
N PRO A 27 -10.51 0.59 -0.79
CA PRO A 27 -9.67 1.76 -0.58
C PRO A 27 -10.45 3.05 -0.34
N ARG A 28 -11.70 3.13 -0.78
CA ARG A 28 -12.54 4.33 -0.56
C ARG A 28 -12.72 4.66 0.91
N ARG A 29 -12.74 3.66 1.78
CA ARG A 29 -12.83 3.89 3.23
C ARG A 29 -11.63 4.64 3.79
N LEU A 30 -10.50 4.57 3.10
CA LEU A 30 -9.26 5.22 3.50
C LEU A 30 -9.07 6.59 2.86
N TYR A 31 -9.89 6.94 1.88
CA TYR A 31 -9.83 8.26 1.24
C TYR A 31 -10.47 9.31 2.14
N ARG A 32 -10.09 10.56 1.92
CA ARG A 32 -10.87 11.69 2.43
C ARG A 32 -12.10 11.87 1.54
N PRO A 33 -13.22 12.39 2.06
CA PRO A 33 -14.37 12.68 1.20
C PRO A 33 -14.03 13.55 -0.01
N THR A 34 -13.05 14.44 0.13
CA THR A 34 -12.58 15.33 -0.95
C THR A 34 -11.74 14.64 -2.02
N ASP A 35 -11.23 13.42 -1.74
CA ASP A 35 -10.39 12.67 -2.68
C ASP A 35 -11.23 11.91 -3.71
N VAL A 36 -12.52 11.76 -3.47
CA VAL A 36 -13.43 11.09 -4.39
C VAL A 36 -14.20 12.13 -5.22
N SER A 37 -14.94 11.64 -6.20
CA SER A 37 -15.74 12.46 -7.07
C SER A 37 -16.56 13.50 -6.29
N TRP A 38 -16.78 14.66 -6.90
CA TRP A 38 -17.63 15.72 -6.37
C TRP A 38 -19.07 15.25 -6.05
N ASP A 39 -19.47 14.09 -6.54
CA ASP A 39 -20.74 13.45 -6.17
C ASP A 39 -20.63 12.75 -4.80
N THR A 40 -20.22 13.49 -3.79
CA THR A 40 -20.18 12.97 -2.42
C THR A 40 -21.54 13.02 -1.75
N VAL A 41 -22.49 13.70 -2.34
CA VAL A 41 -23.85 13.86 -1.79
C VAL A 41 -24.57 12.51 -1.68
N SER A 42 -24.29 11.59 -2.60
CA SER A 42 -24.88 10.25 -2.58
C SER A 42 -24.08 9.25 -1.72
N GLN A 43 -22.96 9.68 -1.13
CA GLN A 43 -22.11 8.82 -0.31
C GLN A 43 -22.27 9.19 1.16
N PRO A 44 -22.67 8.23 2.02
CA PRO A 44 -22.72 8.50 3.46
C PRO A 44 -21.33 8.84 4.00
N ASP A 45 -21.22 9.88 4.83
CA ASP A 45 -19.93 10.28 5.43
C ASP A 45 -19.30 9.16 6.26
N ASN A 46 -20.11 8.27 6.82
CA ASN A 46 -19.64 7.19 7.67
C ASN A 46 -18.90 6.07 6.92
N ILE A 47 -18.86 6.08 5.58
CA ILE A 47 -18.02 5.12 4.84
C ILE A 47 -16.54 5.50 4.91
N PHE A 48 -16.22 6.75 5.19
CA PHE A 48 -14.85 7.23 5.27
C PHE A 48 -14.31 7.11 6.69
N MET A 49 -13.08 6.58 6.78
CA MET A 49 -12.41 6.48 8.08
C MET A 49 -12.01 7.86 8.58
N GLY A 50 -12.28 8.16 9.85
CA GLY A 50 -11.88 9.42 10.46
C GLY A 50 -10.36 9.54 10.62
N ASP A 51 -9.87 10.77 10.80
CA ASP A 51 -8.43 11.04 10.87
C ASP A 51 -7.75 10.35 12.06
N ALA A 52 -8.37 10.33 13.22
CA ALA A 52 -7.78 9.68 14.40
C ALA A 52 -7.60 8.18 14.18
N GLU A 53 -8.63 7.53 13.63
CA GLU A 53 -8.58 6.09 13.34
C GLU A 53 -7.56 5.80 12.22
N PHE A 54 -7.55 6.61 11.17
CA PHE A 54 -6.59 6.48 10.08
C PHE A 54 -5.15 6.60 10.58
N ASN A 55 -4.86 7.62 11.37
CA ASN A 55 -3.52 7.87 11.89
C ASN A 55 -3.07 6.78 12.86
N ALA A 56 -3.98 6.19 13.62
CA ALA A 56 -3.67 5.05 14.48
C ALA A 56 -3.36 3.79 13.67
N LEU A 57 -4.06 3.59 12.56
CA LEU A 57 -3.83 2.43 11.68
C LEU A 57 -2.51 2.55 10.93
N PHE A 58 -2.15 3.74 10.48
CA PHE A 58 -0.94 4.04 9.70
C PHE A 58 0.03 4.90 10.50
N ASP A 59 0.47 4.39 11.63
CA ASP A 59 1.36 5.11 12.56
C ASP A 59 2.85 4.90 12.32
N GLY A 60 3.21 4.10 11.32
CA GLY A 60 4.61 3.83 11.00
C GLY A 60 5.34 5.00 10.35
N ASN A 61 6.67 4.96 10.40
CA ASN A 61 7.52 5.97 9.76
C ASN A 61 7.67 5.74 8.26
N VAL A 62 7.48 4.51 7.82
CA VAL A 62 7.58 4.09 6.42
C VAL A 62 6.26 3.43 6.02
N LEU A 63 5.73 3.85 4.89
CA LEU A 63 4.56 3.23 4.28
C LEU A 63 4.90 2.75 2.88
N LEU A 64 4.81 1.45 2.66
CA LEU A 64 4.89 0.85 1.34
C LEU A 64 3.53 0.28 0.97
N ALA A 65 2.94 0.83 -0.09
CA ALA A 65 1.67 0.36 -0.61
C ALA A 65 1.90 -0.60 -1.78
N VAL A 66 1.33 -1.79 -1.68
CA VAL A 66 1.49 -2.84 -2.70
C VAL A 66 0.12 -3.20 -3.25
N SER A 67 -0.01 -3.21 -4.56
CA SER A 67 -1.29 -3.50 -5.20
C SER A 67 -1.11 -4.25 -6.52
N GLY A 68 -2.03 -5.16 -6.80
CA GLY A 68 -2.19 -5.75 -8.13
C GLY A 68 -2.92 -4.84 -9.12
N GLY A 69 -3.29 -3.64 -8.70
CA GLY A 69 -3.92 -2.62 -9.54
C GLY A 69 -3.00 -1.42 -9.78
N PRO A 70 -3.51 -0.36 -10.43
CA PRO A 70 -2.74 0.84 -10.69
C PRO A 70 -2.47 1.63 -9.40
N SER A 71 -1.38 2.41 -9.39
CA SER A 71 -0.98 3.21 -8.23
C SER A 71 -2.01 4.29 -7.86
N ALA A 72 -2.75 4.78 -8.84
CA ALA A 72 -3.75 5.83 -8.63
C ALA A 72 -4.78 5.48 -7.55
N SER A 73 -5.08 4.19 -7.36
CA SER A 73 -6.02 3.75 -6.33
C SER A 73 -5.50 3.98 -4.90
N LEU A 74 -4.18 4.00 -4.72
CA LEU A 74 -3.53 4.09 -3.41
C LEU A 74 -2.89 5.45 -3.15
N GLU A 75 -2.68 6.27 -4.17
CA GLU A 75 -2.06 7.58 -4.03
C GLU A 75 -2.77 8.49 -3.01
N PRO A 76 -4.11 8.56 -2.96
CA PRO A 76 -4.78 9.35 -1.93
C PRO A 76 -4.48 8.88 -0.51
N VAL A 77 -4.30 7.57 -0.31
CA VAL A 77 -3.93 7.01 0.99
C VAL A 77 -2.51 7.45 1.38
N LEU A 78 -1.59 7.42 0.42
CA LEU A 78 -0.23 7.87 0.63
C LEU A 78 -0.15 9.36 1.00
N LEU A 79 -0.97 10.19 0.35
CA LEU A 79 -1.02 11.61 0.65
C LEU A 79 -1.62 11.90 2.02
N ARG A 80 -2.54 11.06 2.48
CA ARG A 80 -3.18 11.21 3.78
C ARG A 80 -2.28 10.78 4.95
N THR A 81 -1.39 9.82 4.71
CA THR A 81 -0.54 9.28 5.78
C THR A 81 0.47 10.31 6.29
N ARG A 82 0.81 10.20 7.58
CA ARG A 82 1.87 10.99 8.22
C ARG A 82 3.24 10.33 8.12
N ALA A 83 3.36 9.18 7.47
CA ALA A 83 4.64 8.50 7.29
C ALA A 83 5.65 9.44 6.61
N ALA A 84 6.88 9.47 7.15
CA ALA A 84 7.93 10.33 6.64
C ALA A 84 8.42 9.87 5.25
N ALA A 85 8.42 8.57 5.01
CA ALA A 85 8.82 7.97 3.75
C ALA A 85 7.73 7.03 3.25
N ARG A 86 7.40 7.13 1.97
CA ARG A 86 6.30 6.38 1.37
C ARG A 86 6.55 6.11 -0.10
N ASP A 87 6.11 4.95 -0.58
CA ASP A 87 6.23 4.54 -1.97
C ASP A 87 5.18 3.50 -2.32
N THR A 88 5.07 3.18 -3.59
CA THR A 88 4.16 2.15 -4.10
C THR A 88 4.90 1.11 -4.92
N ILE A 89 4.43 -0.14 -4.84
CA ILE A 89 4.75 -1.20 -5.79
C ILE A 89 3.42 -1.67 -6.35
N CYS A 90 3.13 -1.33 -7.59
CA CYS A 90 1.83 -1.55 -8.20
C CYS A 90 1.95 -2.18 -9.57
N TRP A 91 0.85 -2.75 -10.01
CA TRP A 91 0.74 -3.34 -11.33
C TRP A 91 0.87 -2.26 -12.41
N LYS A 92 1.86 -2.38 -13.27
CA LYS A 92 2.16 -1.39 -14.31
C LYS A 92 1.77 -1.85 -15.70
N ARG A 93 1.86 -3.16 -15.95
CA ARG A 93 1.56 -3.75 -17.25
C ARG A 93 0.96 -5.13 -17.08
N GLY A 94 -0.09 -5.43 -17.87
CA GLY A 94 -0.73 -6.74 -17.92
C GLY A 94 -0.77 -7.36 -19.29
N GLU A 95 0.07 -6.90 -20.21
CA GLU A 95 -0.01 -7.26 -21.63
C GLU A 95 0.72 -8.54 -22.01
N THR A 96 1.55 -9.08 -21.11
CA THR A 96 2.38 -10.24 -21.41
C THR A 96 1.69 -11.52 -20.98
N THR A 97 1.64 -12.50 -21.86
CA THR A 97 1.17 -13.84 -21.53
C THR A 97 2.28 -14.59 -20.78
N ALA A 98 2.10 -14.80 -19.50
CA ALA A 98 3.09 -15.45 -18.63
C ALA A 98 2.36 -16.06 -17.43
N SER A 99 3.09 -16.83 -16.61
CA SER A 99 2.54 -17.33 -15.36
C SER A 99 2.25 -16.17 -14.39
N PRO A 100 1.33 -16.34 -13.41
CA PRO A 100 1.06 -15.29 -12.43
C PRO A 100 2.33 -14.82 -11.69
N ASP A 101 3.21 -15.73 -11.33
CA ASP A 101 4.46 -15.38 -10.64
C ASP A 101 5.40 -14.56 -11.51
N GLU A 102 5.51 -14.89 -12.80
CA GLU A 102 6.33 -14.13 -13.74
C GLU A 102 5.79 -12.72 -13.93
N ILE A 103 4.48 -12.57 -14.03
CA ILE A 103 3.83 -11.27 -14.20
C ILE A 103 4.02 -10.42 -12.94
N MET A 104 3.89 -11.02 -11.76
CA MET A 104 4.15 -10.31 -10.51
C MET A 104 5.61 -9.85 -10.41
N ALA A 105 6.56 -10.73 -10.75
CA ALA A 105 7.97 -10.38 -10.75
C ALA A 105 8.28 -9.23 -11.72
N PHE A 106 7.68 -9.25 -12.90
CA PHE A 106 7.84 -8.17 -13.89
C PHE A 106 7.35 -6.83 -13.34
N ASN A 107 6.29 -6.82 -12.55
CA ASN A 107 5.76 -5.62 -11.92
C ASN A 107 6.46 -5.25 -10.60
N GLY A 108 7.46 -6.01 -10.19
CA GLY A 108 8.18 -5.77 -8.94
C GLY A 108 7.45 -6.22 -7.68
N ILE A 109 6.39 -7.02 -7.83
CA ILE A 109 5.61 -7.54 -6.71
C ILE A 109 6.27 -8.82 -6.22
N THR A 110 7.43 -8.67 -5.60
CA THR A 110 8.22 -9.76 -5.00
C THR A 110 8.62 -9.39 -3.59
N ALA A 111 8.83 -10.40 -2.74
CA ALA A 111 9.29 -10.18 -1.38
C ALA A 111 10.62 -9.44 -1.36
N ASP A 112 11.58 -9.83 -2.20
CA ASP A 112 12.89 -9.20 -2.24
C ASP A 112 12.82 -7.72 -2.61
N ASN A 113 12.01 -7.36 -3.58
CA ASN A 113 11.83 -5.96 -3.96
C ASN A 113 11.15 -5.15 -2.87
N MET A 114 10.17 -5.73 -2.18
CA MET A 114 9.50 -5.08 -1.06
C MET A 114 10.49 -4.79 0.08
N VAL A 115 11.32 -5.77 0.42
CA VAL A 115 12.35 -5.61 1.46
C VAL A 115 13.32 -4.51 1.05
N ALA A 116 13.84 -4.56 -0.18
CA ALA A 116 14.76 -3.54 -0.69
C ALA A 116 14.15 -2.13 -0.65
N ARG A 117 12.87 -1.99 -1.00
CA ARG A 117 12.17 -0.70 -0.95
C ARG A 117 12.02 -0.17 0.46
N VAL A 118 11.65 -1.02 1.40
CA VAL A 118 11.54 -0.61 2.81
C VAL A 118 12.90 -0.20 3.35
N GLU A 119 13.95 -0.94 3.05
CA GLU A 119 15.31 -0.59 3.47
C GLU A 119 15.73 0.77 2.90
N ALA A 120 15.46 1.01 1.62
CA ALA A 120 15.76 2.29 0.97
C ALA A 120 14.97 3.44 1.60
N LEU A 121 13.67 3.23 1.87
CA LEU A 121 12.81 4.25 2.47
C LEU A 121 13.20 4.56 3.92
N SER A 122 13.70 3.58 4.65
CA SER A 122 14.11 3.76 6.04
C SER A 122 15.50 4.38 6.19
N GLY A 123 16.24 4.53 5.12
CA GLY A 123 17.58 5.11 5.15
C GLY A 123 18.68 4.14 5.60
N LYS A 124 18.38 2.86 5.58
CA LYS A 124 19.36 1.83 5.92
C LYS A 124 20.02 1.25 4.69
#